data_c7f2876f8fc825823f83780d2e67e784
#
_entry.id   c7f2876f8fc825823f83780d2e67e784
#
_cell.length_a   1.000
_cell.length_b   1.000
_cell.length_c   1.000
_cell.angle_alpha   90.00
_cell.angle_beta   90.00
_cell.angle_gamma   90.00
#
_symmetry.space_group_name_H-M   'P 1'
#
loop_
_entity.id
_entity.type
_entity.pdbx_description
1 polymer ?
#
loop_
_entity_poly.entity_id
_entity_poly.type
_entity_poly.pdbx_seq_one_letter_code
_entity_poly.pdbx_strand_id
1 'polypeptide(L)'
;MTLCKGKLLFQCLISSNYRLSSFVQVRSKWYTAQHLEPTIDKKELKKPVPATDPRLFRPIMAPRTEQSLSFTYVPEVQKFINIMMRKGKKKLARNIMEETFKKVKIIQLEKYHKATEKERDEIELDPIKVFLEAVDNCRPNVHTTRVVRGGVWYEVPIACDPNRQMYKAVTFLVNSAKEKDRTIRFSDMLARELIAASNNEGKSVKKKQELLKRCDDNKAYSSFRFR
;
A
#
# COMPACT_ATOMS: atom_id res chain seq x y z
N MET A 1 -31.44 -50.82 -10.40
CA MET A 1 -30.47 -50.55 -9.32
C MET A 1 -29.06 -50.35 -9.89
N THR A 2 -28.82 -49.34 -10.73
CA THR A 2 -27.48 -49.11 -11.33
C THR A 2 -27.16 -47.64 -11.60
N LEU A 3 -27.78 -46.70 -10.89
CA LEU A 3 -27.57 -45.26 -11.10
C LEU A 3 -26.85 -44.48 -9.96
N CYS A 4 -26.45 -45.19 -8.87
CA CYS A 4 -25.79 -44.54 -7.74
C CYS A 4 -24.25 -44.57 -7.73
N LYS A 5 -23.58 -45.33 -8.60
CA LYS A 5 -22.11 -45.42 -8.59
C LYS A 5 -21.39 -44.30 -9.37
N GLY A 6 -22.07 -43.63 -10.30
CA GLY A 6 -21.45 -42.53 -11.10
C GLY A 6 -21.30 -41.22 -10.35
N LYS A 7 -22.17 -40.88 -9.42
CA LYS A 7 -22.11 -39.61 -8.67
C LYS A 7 -21.01 -39.60 -7.60
N LEU A 8 -20.71 -40.73 -7.01
CA LEU A 8 -19.65 -40.82 -5.98
C LEU A 8 -18.23 -40.72 -6.56
N LEU A 9 -18.02 -41.24 -7.78
CA LEU A 9 -16.74 -41.13 -8.46
C LEU A 9 -16.47 -39.70 -8.92
N PHE A 10 -17.49 -38.95 -9.34
CA PHE A 10 -17.34 -37.57 -9.73
C PHE A 10 -17.09 -36.64 -8.52
N GLN A 11 -17.67 -36.91 -7.38
CA GLN A 11 -17.39 -36.17 -6.14
C GLN A 11 -15.99 -36.46 -5.60
N CYS A 12 -15.47 -37.67 -5.73
CA CYS A 12 -14.09 -37.98 -5.36
C CYS A 12 -13.06 -37.28 -6.27
N LEU A 13 -13.34 -37.15 -7.56
CA LEU A 13 -12.46 -36.46 -8.51
C LEU A 13 -12.44 -34.93 -8.29
N ILE A 14 -13.59 -34.33 -7.92
CA ILE A 14 -13.68 -32.93 -7.60
C ILE A 14 -12.94 -32.62 -6.29
N SER A 15 -13.07 -33.50 -5.26
CA SER A 15 -12.36 -33.28 -3.98
C SER A 15 -10.84 -33.47 -4.10
N SER A 16 -10.34 -34.32 -5.02
CA SER A 16 -8.90 -34.46 -5.24
C SER A 16 -8.27 -33.28 -6.00
N ASN A 17 -9.04 -32.63 -6.88
CA ASN A 17 -8.54 -31.43 -7.57
C ASN A 17 -8.46 -30.19 -6.67
N TYR A 18 -9.31 -30.08 -5.64
CA TYR A 18 -9.19 -29.01 -4.64
C TYR A 18 -8.01 -29.20 -3.69
N ARG A 19 -7.51 -30.41 -3.50
CA ARG A 19 -6.28 -30.66 -2.71
C ARG A 19 -4.99 -30.27 -3.45
N LEU A 20 -4.99 -30.29 -4.77
CA LEU A 20 -3.82 -29.87 -5.56
C LEU A 20 -3.69 -28.33 -5.64
N SER A 21 -4.79 -27.58 -5.54
CA SER A 21 -4.74 -26.10 -5.50
C SER A 21 -4.31 -25.54 -4.15
N SER A 22 -4.41 -26.29 -3.06
CA SER A 22 -3.92 -25.87 -1.74
C SER A 22 -2.41 -26.00 -1.58
N PHE A 23 -1.71 -26.61 -2.53
CA PHE A 23 -0.26 -26.67 -2.63
C PHE A 23 0.37 -25.57 -3.50
N VAL A 24 -0.38 -24.58 -3.95
CA VAL A 24 0.24 -23.32 -4.32
C VAL A 24 0.73 -22.70 -3.00
N GLN A 25 1.91 -23.16 -2.57
CA GLN A 25 2.66 -22.46 -1.54
C GLN A 25 2.78 -21.02 -2.03
N VAL A 26 2.00 -20.14 -1.43
CA VAL A 26 2.29 -18.73 -1.48
C VAL A 26 3.68 -18.63 -0.86
N ARG A 27 4.71 -18.62 -1.71
CA ARG A 27 6.09 -18.43 -1.25
C ARG A 27 6.08 -17.12 -0.50
N SER A 28 6.06 -17.21 0.81
CA SER A 28 6.38 -16.07 1.64
C SER A 28 7.71 -15.54 1.12
N LYS A 29 7.72 -14.35 0.56
CA LYS A 29 8.93 -13.74 -0.02
C LYS A 29 10.05 -13.61 1.00
N TRP A 30 9.78 -13.86 2.26
CA TRP A 30 10.61 -13.44 3.38
C TRP A 30 11.13 -14.59 4.24
N TYR A 31 10.44 -15.71 4.27
CA TYR A 31 10.80 -16.85 5.12
C TYR A 31 11.00 -18.11 4.26
N THR A 32 11.94 -18.96 4.70
CA THR A 32 12.17 -20.24 4.05
C THR A 32 11.03 -21.21 4.35
N ALA A 33 10.76 -22.16 3.46
CA ALA A 33 9.67 -23.14 3.62
C ALA A 33 9.81 -24.02 4.89
N GLN A 34 11.00 -24.12 5.47
CA GLN A 34 11.28 -24.91 6.68
C GLN A 34 10.84 -24.20 7.96
N HIS A 35 10.78 -22.87 7.96
CA HIS A 35 10.44 -22.05 9.10
C HIS A 35 9.01 -21.53 9.00
N LEU A 36 8.37 -21.37 10.14
CA LEU A 36 7.06 -20.73 10.24
C LEU A 36 7.22 -19.21 10.35
N GLU A 37 6.24 -18.49 9.82
CA GLU A 37 6.17 -17.06 9.97
C GLU A 37 5.83 -16.68 11.41
N PRO A 38 6.41 -15.60 11.95
CA PRO A 38 6.11 -15.14 13.30
C PRO A 38 4.66 -14.63 13.38
N THR A 39 3.98 -14.96 14.46
CA THR A 39 2.65 -14.43 14.74
C THR A 39 2.78 -13.00 15.25
N ILE A 40 2.24 -12.03 14.52
CA ILE A 40 2.37 -10.61 14.83
C ILE A 40 1.07 -10.06 15.44
N ASP A 41 -0.06 -10.69 15.13
CA ASP A 41 -1.36 -10.22 15.59
C ASP A 41 -1.59 -10.52 17.07
N LYS A 42 -1.88 -9.47 17.86
CA LYS A 42 -2.20 -9.59 19.30
C LYS A 42 -3.41 -10.50 19.58
N LYS A 43 -4.37 -10.53 18.66
CA LYS A 43 -5.57 -11.38 18.80
C LYS A 43 -5.24 -12.86 18.66
N GLU A 44 -4.31 -13.20 17.77
CA GLU A 44 -3.84 -14.57 17.56
C GLU A 44 -2.93 -15.06 18.67
N LEU A 45 -2.08 -14.17 19.23
CA LEU A 45 -1.21 -14.50 20.36
C LEU A 45 -1.98 -14.86 21.65
N LYS A 46 -3.20 -14.32 21.81
CA LYS A 46 -4.04 -14.59 22.96
C LYS A 46 -4.84 -15.88 22.84
N LYS A 47 -4.92 -16.49 21.66
CA LYS A 47 -5.62 -17.76 21.46
C LYS A 47 -4.77 -18.91 21.95
N PRO A 48 -5.35 -19.88 22.68
CA PRO A 48 -4.63 -21.10 23.06
C PRO A 48 -4.22 -21.86 21.79
N VAL A 49 -3.00 -22.36 21.75
CA VAL A 49 -2.45 -23.09 20.61
C VAL A 49 -2.99 -24.52 20.66
N PRO A 50 -3.71 -25.02 19.64
CA PRO A 50 -4.18 -26.38 19.59
C PRO A 50 -2.99 -27.36 19.44
N ALA A 51 -3.12 -28.58 19.99
CA ALA A 51 -2.03 -29.58 19.98
C ALA A 51 -1.58 -30.02 18.58
N THR A 52 -2.38 -29.79 17.56
CA THR A 52 -2.08 -30.07 16.15
C THR A 52 -1.41 -28.91 15.39
N ASP A 53 -1.17 -27.79 16.07
CA ASP A 53 -0.59 -26.61 15.43
C ASP A 53 0.89 -26.85 15.03
N PRO A 54 1.28 -26.58 13.78
CA PRO A 54 2.66 -26.73 13.34
C PRO A 54 3.66 -25.84 14.10
N ARG A 55 3.21 -24.83 14.83
CA ARG A 55 4.02 -23.96 15.69
C ARG A 55 4.69 -24.72 16.83
N LEU A 56 4.15 -25.87 17.25
CA LEU A 56 4.75 -26.70 18.29
C LEU A 56 5.93 -27.56 17.81
N PHE A 57 5.97 -27.85 16.50
CA PHE A 57 6.92 -28.81 15.92
C PHE A 57 7.91 -28.20 14.95
N ARG A 58 7.67 -26.98 14.47
CA ARG A 58 8.53 -26.30 13.52
C ARG A 58 9.16 -25.04 14.12
N PRO A 59 10.41 -24.75 13.80
CA PRO A 59 11.07 -23.53 14.28
C PRO A 59 10.37 -22.28 13.69
N ILE A 60 10.13 -21.31 14.55
CA ILE A 60 9.53 -20.02 14.20
C ILE A 60 10.67 -19.02 13.99
N MET A 61 10.66 -18.30 12.86
CA MET A 61 11.62 -17.23 12.62
C MET A 61 11.26 -15.98 13.42
N ALA A 62 12.29 -15.27 13.86
CA ALA A 62 12.09 -13.97 14.50
C ALA A 62 11.44 -12.96 13.51
N PRO A 63 10.53 -12.11 14.00
CA PRO A 63 9.93 -11.07 13.17
C PRO A 63 10.99 -10.07 12.72
N ARG A 64 10.80 -9.49 11.54
CA ARG A 64 11.68 -8.44 11.04
C ARG A 64 11.48 -7.16 11.82
N THR A 65 12.49 -6.28 11.79
CA THR A 65 12.44 -4.97 12.45
C THR A 65 11.24 -4.10 12.01
N GLU A 66 10.67 -4.37 10.84
CA GLU A 66 9.50 -3.67 10.30
C GLU A 66 8.17 -4.28 10.77
N GLN A 67 8.21 -5.49 11.30
CA GLN A 67 7.06 -6.21 11.83
C GLN A 67 7.04 -6.02 13.36
N SER A 68 6.21 -5.13 13.83
CA SER A 68 6.08 -4.83 15.26
C SER A 68 4.62 -4.84 15.66
N LEU A 69 4.35 -5.32 16.89
CA LEU A 69 3.05 -5.26 17.54
C LEU A 69 2.69 -3.85 18.05
N SER A 70 3.61 -2.91 17.96
CA SER A 70 3.38 -1.53 18.39
C SER A 70 2.30 -0.88 17.53
N PHE A 71 1.35 -0.22 18.16
CA PHE A 71 0.29 0.54 17.49
C PHE A 71 0.83 1.71 16.64
N THR A 72 2.07 2.14 16.90
CA THR A 72 2.72 3.22 16.14
C THR A 72 3.33 2.72 14.82
N TYR A 73 3.46 1.40 14.63
CA TYR A 73 4.00 0.80 13.42
C TYR A 73 2.87 0.52 12.42
N VAL A 74 2.66 1.46 11.53
CA VAL A 74 1.71 1.34 10.41
C VAL A 74 2.47 0.86 9.18
N PRO A 75 2.08 -0.27 8.55
CA PRO A 75 2.80 -0.85 7.41
C PRO A 75 2.89 0.10 6.20
N GLU A 76 1.90 0.96 5.99
CA GLU A 76 1.89 1.97 4.93
C GLU A 76 2.99 3.01 5.13
N VAL A 77 3.23 3.44 6.37
CA VAL A 77 4.31 4.37 6.72
C VAL A 77 5.67 3.75 6.44
N GLN A 78 5.85 2.46 6.76
CA GLN A 78 7.10 1.74 6.48
C GLN A 78 7.35 1.60 4.97
N LYS A 79 6.31 1.30 4.19
CA LYS A 79 6.39 1.29 2.72
C LYS A 79 6.75 2.66 2.17
N PHE A 80 6.17 3.73 2.72
CA PHE A 80 6.48 5.10 2.35
C PHE A 80 7.95 5.43 2.59
N ILE A 81 8.48 5.12 3.78
CA ILE A 81 9.88 5.32 4.15
C ILE A 81 10.80 4.57 3.18
N ASN A 82 10.48 3.31 2.85
CA ASN A 82 11.27 2.50 1.94
C ASN A 82 11.31 3.07 0.51
N ILE A 83 10.21 3.63 0.02
CA ILE A 83 10.13 4.26 -1.32
C ILE A 83 10.85 5.63 -1.33
N MET A 84 10.72 6.40 -0.25
CA MET A 84 11.37 7.70 -0.12
C MET A 84 12.88 7.59 0.04
N MET A 85 13.36 6.51 0.65
CA MET A 85 14.76 6.25 0.96
C MET A 85 15.63 6.25 -0.31
N ARG A 86 16.82 6.84 -0.21
CA ARG A 86 17.86 6.80 -1.24
C ARG A 86 19.16 6.24 -0.69
N LYS A 87 19.88 5.46 -1.48
CA LYS A 87 21.20 4.90 -1.14
C LYS A 87 21.23 4.19 0.23
N GLY A 88 20.15 3.52 0.63
CA GLY A 88 20.06 2.77 1.90
C GLY A 88 19.97 3.61 3.18
N LYS A 89 19.86 4.95 3.08
CA LYS A 89 19.83 5.85 4.25
C LYS A 89 18.47 5.82 4.96
N LYS A 90 18.08 4.66 5.51
CA LYS A 90 16.76 4.44 6.12
C LYS A 90 16.54 5.28 7.38
N LYS A 91 17.58 5.43 8.22
CA LYS A 91 17.52 6.25 9.45
C LYS A 91 17.16 7.70 9.11
N LEU A 92 17.80 8.28 8.08
CA LEU A 92 17.50 9.64 7.64
C LEU A 92 16.06 9.76 7.13
N ALA A 93 15.60 8.80 6.32
CA ALA A 93 14.23 8.79 5.81
C ALA A 93 13.19 8.70 6.93
N ARG A 94 13.44 7.89 7.97
CA ARG A 94 12.60 7.79 9.16
C ARG A 94 12.54 9.12 9.92
N ASN A 95 13.68 9.73 10.20
CA ASN A 95 13.73 11.03 10.89
C ASN A 95 12.95 12.11 10.12
N ILE A 96 13.10 12.17 8.80
CA ILE A 96 12.33 13.11 7.95
C ILE A 96 10.82 12.86 8.08
N MET A 97 10.40 11.60 8.11
CA MET A 97 8.98 11.26 8.25
C MET A 97 8.43 11.64 9.63
N GLU A 98 9.18 11.39 10.70
CA GLU A 98 8.84 11.81 12.06
C GLU A 98 8.74 13.34 12.18
N GLU A 99 9.67 14.09 11.60
CA GLU A 99 9.59 15.55 11.52
C GLU A 99 8.35 16.00 10.73
N THR A 100 8.04 15.32 9.63
CA THR A 100 6.83 15.61 8.84
C THR A 100 5.57 15.43 9.67
N PHE A 101 5.42 14.34 10.41
CA PHE A 101 4.27 14.10 11.28
C PHE A 101 4.15 15.15 12.39
N LYS A 102 5.26 15.55 13.01
CA LYS A 102 5.27 16.64 13.99
C LYS A 102 4.72 17.93 13.38
N LYS A 103 5.14 18.27 12.16
CA LYS A 103 4.69 19.48 11.45
C LYS A 103 3.23 19.39 11.02
N VAL A 104 2.77 18.25 10.52
CA VAL A 104 1.35 18.02 10.23
C VAL A 104 0.51 18.30 11.47
N LYS A 105 0.90 17.74 12.63
CA LYS A 105 0.19 17.94 13.88
C LYS A 105 0.16 19.42 14.31
N ILE A 106 1.28 20.13 14.20
CA ILE A 106 1.34 21.56 14.55
C ILE A 106 0.40 22.37 13.64
N ILE A 107 0.45 22.16 12.33
CA ILE A 107 -0.40 22.88 11.37
C ILE A 107 -1.89 22.58 11.62
N GLN A 108 -2.24 21.32 11.89
CA GLN A 108 -3.62 20.95 12.18
C GLN A 108 -4.12 21.55 13.51
N LEU A 109 -3.27 21.59 14.54
CA LEU A 109 -3.60 22.26 15.81
C LEU A 109 -3.80 23.77 15.62
N GLU A 110 -2.95 24.43 14.83
CA GLU A 110 -3.13 25.84 14.50
C GLU A 110 -4.45 26.12 13.79
N LYS A 111 -4.84 25.24 12.84
CA LYS A 111 -6.14 25.31 12.17
C LYS A 111 -7.28 25.10 13.15
N TYR A 112 -7.19 24.07 14.00
CA TYR A 112 -8.20 23.75 15.00
C TYR A 112 -8.48 24.92 15.97
N HIS A 113 -7.42 25.61 16.44
CA HIS A 113 -7.59 26.75 17.34
C HIS A 113 -8.16 27.98 16.64
N LYS A 114 -7.95 28.14 15.33
CA LYS A 114 -8.50 29.24 14.54
C LYS A 114 -9.93 28.99 14.04
N ALA A 115 -10.35 27.73 13.98
CA ALA A 115 -11.62 27.30 13.43
C ALA A 115 -12.78 27.54 14.40
N THR A 116 -13.97 27.74 13.84
CA THR A 116 -15.23 27.80 14.60
C THR A 116 -15.60 26.42 15.15
N GLU A 117 -16.47 26.37 16.19
CA GLU A 117 -16.84 25.08 16.82
C GLU A 117 -17.37 24.04 15.83
N LYS A 118 -18.11 24.45 14.79
CA LYS A 118 -18.64 23.54 13.77
C LYS A 118 -17.57 22.96 12.84
N GLU A 119 -16.54 23.74 12.53
CA GLU A 119 -15.44 23.33 11.66
C GLU A 119 -14.39 22.46 12.39
N ARG A 120 -14.40 22.50 13.74
CA ARG A 120 -13.45 21.71 14.56
C ARG A 120 -13.68 20.22 14.42
N ASP A 121 -14.92 19.79 14.25
CA ASP A 121 -15.27 18.37 14.11
C ASP A 121 -14.79 17.79 12.76
N GLU A 122 -14.56 18.64 11.76
CA GLU A 122 -14.07 18.23 10.42
C GLU A 122 -12.54 18.15 10.36
N ILE A 123 -11.82 18.71 11.35
CA ILE A 123 -10.37 18.77 11.34
C ILE A 123 -9.76 17.53 12.00
N GLU A 124 -9.16 16.65 11.21
CA GLU A 124 -8.41 15.50 11.72
C GLU A 124 -7.11 15.94 12.39
N LEU A 125 -6.96 15.64 13.67
CA LEU A 125 -5.76 15.97 14.47
C LEU A 125 -4.71 14.86 14.47
N ASP A 126 -5.08 13.64 14.08
CA ASP A 126 -4.16 12.51 14.02
C ASP A 126 -3.34 12.54 12.73
N PRO A 127 -2.02 12.75 12.79
CA PRO A 127 -1.17 12.82 11.60
C PRO A 127 -1.12 11.52 10.81
N ILE A 128 -1.38 10.38 11.47
CA ILE A 128 -1.39 9.07 10.80
C ILE A 128 -2.64 8.93 9.93
N LYS A 129 -3.81 9.37 10.42
CA LYS A 129 -5.04 9.38 9.64
C LYS A 129 -4.92 10.30 8.43
N VAL A 130 -4.48 11.54 8.63
CA VAL A 130 -4.21 12.49 7.52
C VAL A 130 -3.28 11.88 6.47
N PHE A 131 -2.25 11.17 6.91
CA PHE A 131 -1.33 10.49 6.00
C PHE A 131 -2.02 9.37 5.20
N LEU A 132 -2.82 8.52 5.85
CA LEU A 132 -3.53 7.42 5.19
C LEU A 132 -4.52 7.95 4.15
N GLU A 133 -5.32 8.95 4.51
CA GLU A 133 -6.25 9.63 3.60
C GLU A 133 -5.52 10.27 2.41
N ALA A 134 -4.41 10.97 2.65
CA ALA A 134 -3.59 11.55 1.59
C ALA A 134 -3.07 10.50 0.61
N VAL A 135 -2.62 9.36 1.12
CA VAL A 135 -2.15 8.25 0.28
C VAL A 135 -3.30 7.66 -0.52
N ASP A 136 -4.46 7.43 0.11
CA ASP A 136 -5.63 6.85 -0.56
C ASP A 136 -6.18 7.78 -1.65
N ASN A 137 -6.25 9.07 -1.38
CA ASN A 137 -6.64 10.08 -2.35
C ASN A 137 -5.68 10.17 -3.55
N CYS A 138 -4.39 9.85 -3.35
CA CYS A 138 -3.38 9.84 -4.41
C CYS A 138 -3.27 8.51 -5.16
N ARG A 139 -3.94 7.43 -4.75
CA ARG A 139 -3.88 6.11 -5.43
C ARG A 139 -4.57 6.16 -6.80
N PRO A 140 -3.88 5.85 -7.91
CA PRO A 140 -4.51 5.72 -9.21
C PRO A 140 -5.02 4.30 -9.44
N ASN A 141 -6.23 4.16 -9.96
CA ASN A 141 -6.80 2.86 -10.30
C ASN A 141 -6.25 2.30 -11.63
N VAL A 142 -5.83 3.19 -12.53
CA VAL A 142 -5.33 2.86 -13.87
C VAL A 142 -4.00 3.55 -14.11
N HIS A 143 -3.14 2.93 -14.91
CA HIS A 143 -1.88 3.53 -15.36
C HIS A 143 -1.60 3.17 -16.82
N THR A 144 -0.79 3.95 -17.51
CA THR A 144 -0.35 3.65 -18.87
C THR A 144 0.90 2.76 -18.87
N THR A 145 0.94 1.81 -19.78
CA THR A 145 2.12 0.96 -20.07
C THR A 145 2.42 1.03 -21.55
N ARG A 146 3.70 1.08 -21.90
CA ARG A 146 4.14 1.10 -23.30
C ARG A 146 4.14 -0.29 -23.89
N VAL A 147 3.46 -0.46 -25.00
CA VAL A 147 3.39 -1.71 -25.78
C VAL A 147 3.84 -1.42 -27.21
N VAL A 148 4.65 -2.29 -27.78
CA VAL A 148 5.08 -2.18 -29.18
C VAL A 148 4.15 -2.99 -30.05
N ARG A 149 3.60 -2.37 -31.10
CA ARG A 149 2.88 -3.04 -32.18
C ARG A 149 3.28 -2.47 -33.53
N GLY A 150 3.65 -3.33 -34.45
CA GLY A 150 4.09 -2.92 -35.79
C GLY A 150 5.29 -1.97 -35.77
N GLY A 151 6.19 -2.08 -34.80
CA GLY A 151 7.35 -1.18 -34.65
C GLY A 151 7.05 0.17 -34.00
N VAL A 152 5.79 0.48 -33.67
CA VAL A 152 5.37 1.74 -33.04
C VAL A 152 5.03 1.51 -31.57
N TRP A 153 5.40 2.46 -30.72
CA TRP A 153 5.08 2.44 -29.29
C TRP A 153 3.71 3.06 -29.02
N TYR A 154 2.86 2.31 -28.35
CA TYR A 154 1.55 2.78 -27.89
C TYR A 154 1.50 2.81 -26.36
N GLU A 155 0.87 3.83 -25.78
CA GLU A 155 0.59 3.90 -24.36
C GLU A 155 -0.78 3.27 -24.09
N VAL A 156 -0.77 2.08 -23.49
CA VAL A 156 -1.98 1.29 -23.25
C VAL A 156 -2.40 1.44 -21.78
N PRO A 157 -3.65 1.82 -21.48
CA PRO A 157 -4.16 1.87 -20.13
C PRO A 157 -4.39 0.47 -19.57
N ILE A 158 -3.83 0.21 -18.37
CA ILE A 158 -3.92 -1.07 -17.67
C ILE A 158 -4.35 -0.82 -16.22
N ALA A 159 -5.19 -1.70 -15.66
CA ALA A 159 -5.54 -1.67 -14.24
C ALA A 159 -4.29 -1.79 -13.37
N CYS A 160 -4.27 -1.04 -12.28
CA CYS A 160 -3.12 -0.95 -11.40
C CYS A 160 -3.27 -1.91 -10.22
N ASP A 161 -2.27 -2.77 -9.98
CA ASP A 161 -2.23 -3.63 -8.81
C ASP A 161 -2.12 -2.79 -7.51
N PRO A 162 -2.65 -3.25 -6.38
CA PRO A 162 -2.63 -2.51 -5.10
C PRO A 162 -1.23 -2.05 -4.67
N ASN A 163 -0.22 -2.89 -4.86
CA ASN A 163 1.17 -2.53 -4.55
C ASN A 163 1.71 -1.42 -5.47
N ARG A 164 1.32 -1.45 -6.74
CA ARG A 164 1.70 -0.45 -7.74
C ARG A 164 0.94 0.87 -7.53
N GLN A 165 -0.34 0.80 -7.10
CA GLN A 165 -1.12 1.97 -6.70
C GLN A 165 -0.43 2.72 -5.56
N MET A 166 -0.05 2.00 -4.50
CA MET A 166 0.67 2.55 -3.36
C MET A 166 2.01 3.17 -3.78
N TYR A 167 2.81 2.47 -4.60
CA TYR A 167 4.07 2.99 -5.12
C TYR A 167 3.88 4.30 -5.90
N LYS A 168 2.88 4.37 -6.78
CA LYS A 168 2.57 5.58 -7.56
C LYS A 168 2.12 6.74 -6.66
N ALA A 169 1.22 6.48 -5.69
CA ALA A 169 0.77 7.49 -4.74
C ALA A 169 1.94 8.11 -3.97
N VAL A 170 2.80 7.27 -3.40
CA VAL A 170 4.00 7.72 -2.68
C VAL A 170 4.94 8.51 -3.60
N THR A 171 5.12 8.04 -4.83
CA THR A 171 5.98 8.73 -5.82
C THR A 171 5.43 10.13 -6.17
N PHE A 172 4.12 10.27 -6.31
CA PHE A 172 3.50 11.58 -6.55
C PHE A 172 3.74 12.52 -5.37
N LEU A 173 3.46 12.08 -4.14
CA LEU A 173 3.68 12.87 -2.92
C LEU A 173 5.16 13.29 -2.77
N VAL A 174 6.08 12.35 -2.90
CA VAL A 174 7.52 12.63 -2.77
C VAL A 174 8.03 13.57 -3.87
N ASN A 175 7.58 13.40 -5.11
CA ASN A 175 8.00 14.26 -6.22
C ASN A 175 7.41 15.67 -6.08
N SER A 176 6.15 15.81 -5.65
CA SER A 176 5.56 17.13 -5.37
C SER A 176 6.27 17.85 -4.25
N ALA A 177 6.64 17.14 -3.17
CA ALA A 177 7.42 17.73 -2.08
C ALA A 177 8.86 18.10 -2.47
N LYS A 178 9.44 17.48 -3.51
CA LYS A 178 10.76 17.86 -4.05
C LYS A 178 10.73 19.13 -4.88
N GLU A 179 9.59 19.45 -5.47
CA GLU A 179 9.37 20.70 -6.25
C GLU A 179 9.19 21.89 -5.31
N LYS A 180 10.18 22.15 -4.49
CA LYS A 180 10.21 23.17 -3.46
C LYS A 180 11.34 24.18 -3.70
N ASP A 181 11.21 25.38 -3.14
CA ASP A 181 12.26 26.36 -3.09
C ASP A 181 13.42 25.90 -2.19
N ARG A 182 14.61 26.42 -2.42
CA ARG A 182 15.82 26.08 -1.64
C ARG A 182 15.69 26.40 -0.15
N THR A 183 14.97 27.45 0.18
CA THR A 183 14.77 27.94 1.56
C THR A 183 13.88 27.03 2.42
N ILE A 184 12.96 26.29 1.81
CA ILE A 184 11.99 25.45 2.52
C ILE A 184 12.58 24.05 2.73
N ARG A 185 12.45 23.49 3.94
CA ARG A 185 12.85 22.12 4.23
C ARG A 185 11.89 21.12 3.55
N PHE A 186 12.43 19.95 3.19
CA PHE A 186 11.63 18.91 2.56
C PHE A 186 10.48 18.41 3.47
N SER A 187 10.75 18.30 4.78
CA SER A 187 9.74 17.88 5.76
C SER A 187 8.56 18.86 5.86
N ASP A 188 8.82 20.19 5.68
CA ASP A 188 7.77 21.22 5.71
C ASP A 188 6.87 21.14 4.48
N MET A 189 7.51 21.00 3.30
CA MET A 189 6.76 20.90 2.06
C MET A 189 5.96 19.60 1.98
N LEU A 190 6.53 18.49 2.45
CA LEU A 190 5.83 17.22 2.52
C LEU A 190 4.63 17.28 3.47
N ALA A 191 4.76 17.94 4.62
CA ALA A 191 3.65 18.12 5.56
C ALA A 191 2.49 18.91 4.94
N ARG A 192 2.79 20.01 4.25
CA ARG A 192 1.76 20.81 3.55
C ARG A 192 1.09 20.02 2.44
N GLU A 193 1.87 19.26 1.67
CA GLU A 193 1.34 18.45 0.58
C GLU A 193 0.47 17.29 1.09
N LEU A 194 0.81 16.67 2.23
CA LEU A 194 -0.02 15.64 2.87
C LEU A 194 -1.37 16.20 3.32
N ILE A 195 -1.38 17.38 3.93
CA ILE A 195 -2.62 18.05 4.36
C ILE A 195 -3.47 18.48 3.15
N ALA A 196 -2.85 18.97 2.07
CA ALA A 196 -3.57 19.31 0.85
C ALA A 196 -4.15 18.05 0.18
N ALA A 197 -3.36 16.97 0.14
CA ALA A 197 -3.78 15.71 -0.47
C ALA A 197 -4.90 14.99 0.33
N SER A 198 -4.95 15.11 1.68
CA SER A 198 -6.07 14.59 2.47
C SER A 198 -7.39 15.28 2.09
N ASN A 199 -7.35 16.57 1.78
CA ASN A 199 -8.49 17.35 1.30
C ASN A 199 -8.75 17.21 -0.22
N ASN A 200 -8.13 16.23 -0.90
CA ASN A 200 -8.17 16.07 -2.35
C ASN A 200 -7.65 17.27 -3.16
N GLU A 201 -6.77 18.05 -2.59
CA GLU A 201 -6.12 19.19 -3.20
C GLU A 201 -4.61 18.95 -3.38
N GLY A 202 -3.91 19.92 -3.95
CA GLY A 202 -2.44 19.90 -4.06
C GLY A 202 -1.90 19.34 -5.37
N LYS A 203 -0.56 19.40 -5.49
CA LYS A 203 0.14 18.99 -6.71
C LYS A 203 0.11 17.47 -6.94
N SER A 204 0.06 16.69 -5.87
CA SER A 204 0.06 15.22 -5.94
C SER A 204 -1.24 14.69 -6.53
N VAL A 205 -2.38 15.27 -6.14
CA VAL A 205 -3.69 14.93 -6.67
C VAL A 205 -3.80 15.37 -8.14
N LYS A 206 -3.26 16.55 -8.50
CA LYS A 206 -3.19 16.99 -9.90
C LYS A 206 -2.41 16.00 -10.77
N LYS A 207 -1.26 15.50 -10.30
CA LYS A 207 -0.48 14.46 -11.02
C LYS A 207 -1.26 13.15 -11.21
N LYS A 208 -2.09 12.77 -10.22
CA LYS A 208 -3.02 11.63 -10.37
C LYS A 208 -4.04 11.93 -11.47
N GLN A 209 -4.67 13.10 -11.43
CA GLN A 209 -5.66 13.51 -12.42
C GLN A 209 -5.08 13.58 -13.84
N GLU A 210 -3.87 14.12 -14.00
CA GLU A 210 -3.15 14.13 -15.28
C GLU A 210 -2.87 12.72 -15.80
N LEU A 211 -2.49 11.78 -14.90
CA LEU A 211 -2.31 10.38 -15.28
C LEU A 211 -3.63 9.76 -15.74
N LEU A 212 -4.73 10.00 -15.03
CA LEU A 212 -6.05 9.48 -15.41
C LEU A 212 -6.50 10.06 -16.73
N LYS A 213 -6.37 11.38 -16.94
CA LYS A 213 -6.66 12.02 -18.23
C LYS A 213 -5.88 11.39 -19.37
N ARG A 214 -4.58 11.16 -19.18
CA ARG A 214 -3.73 10.47 -20.17
C ARG A 214 -4.20 9.04 -20.45
N CYS A 215 -4.73 8.32 -19.44
CA CYS A 215 -5.35 7.01 -19.64
C CYS A 215 -6.65 7.11 -20.48
N ASP A 216 -7.45 8.14 -20.24
CA ASP A 216 -8.70 8.38 -20.99
C ASP A 216 -8.43 8.75 -22.44
N ASP A 217 -7.43 9.58 -22.71
CA ASP A 217 -7.01 9.95 -24.06
C ASP A 217 -6.55 8.71 -24.86
N ASN A 218 -5.92 7.74 -24.19
CA ASN A 218 -5.40 6.52 -24.78
C ASN A 218 -6.36 5.31 -24.70
N LYS A 219 -7.60 5.48 -24.27
CA LYS A 219 -8.56 4.37 -24.06
C LYS A 219 -8.79 3.50 -25.31
N ALA A 220 -8.70 4.08 -26.52
CA ALA A 220 -8.83 3.37 -27.78
C ALA A 220 -7.82 2.23 -27.95
N TYR A 221 -6.64 2.37 -27.33
CA TYR A 221 -5.59 1.37 -27.40
C TYR A 221 -5.69 0.26 -26.35
N SER A 222 -6.77 0.25 -25.55
CA SER A 222 -6.98 -0.76 -24.50
C SER A 222 -6.99 -2.20 -25.02
N SER A 223 -7.47 -2.41 -26.26
CA SER A 223 -7.47 -3.71 -26.94
C SER A 223 -6.06 -4.26 -27.20
N PHE A 224 -5.03 -3.41 -27.27
CA PHE A 224 -3.65 -3.83 -27.49
C PHE A 224 -3.02 -4.51 -26.26
N ARG A 225 -3.72 -4.52 -25.12
CA ARG A 225 -3.35 -5.28 -23.93
C ARG A 225 -3.41 -6.79 -24.16
N PHE A 226 -4.39 -7.23 -24.95
CA PHE A 226 -4.58 -8.64 -25.26
C PHE A 226 -3.79 -8.99 -26.52
N ARG A 227 -3.03 -10.07 -26.43
CA ARG A 227 -2.25 -10.59 -27.54
C ARG A 227 -3.08 -11.57 -28.35
#